data_39adb8f9e2dff589eb77e0fe4faf68ee
#
_entry.id   39adb8f9e2dff589eb77e0fe4faf68ee
#
_cell.length_a   1.000
_cell.length_b   1.000
_cell.length_c   1.000
_cell.angle_alpha   90.00
_cell.angle_beta   90.00
_cell.angle_gamma   90.00
#
_symmetry.space_group_name_H-M   'P 1'
#
loop_
_entity.id
_entity.type
_entity.pdbx_description
1 polymer ?
#
loop_
_entity_poly.entity_id
_entity_poly.type
_entity_poly.pdbx_seq_one_letter_code
_entity_poly.pdbx_strand_id
1 'polypeptide(L)'
;HSGADVIVVDGMQGGTAATQSVFIEHVGIPTLAAVRQAVDALEDMNMKGQVQLIVSGGIRTGADVAKAIAMGADAVSIGQAVLMALGCNSESYVQEGVHYSAIEDYAAIGTAPGYCHHCHT
;
A
#
# COMPACT_ATOMS: atom_id res chain seq x y z
N HIS A 1 -20.22 14.30 -8.16
CA HIS A 1 -21.46 13.51 -8.34
C HIS A 1 -21.31 12.41 -9.39
N SER A 2 -20.29 11.54 -9.21
CA SER A 2 -20.08 10.38 -10.11
C SER A 2 -21.07 9.24 -9.86
N GLY A 3 -21.78 9.26 -8.70
CA GLY A 3 -22.62 8.15 -8.26
C GLY A 3 -21.84 6.97 -7.68
N ALA A 4 -20.56 7.16 -7.31
CA ALA A 4 -19.77 6.12 -6.67
C ALA A 4 -20.20 5.91 -5.21
N ASP A 5 -20.35 4.65 -4.81
CA ASP A 5 -20.64 4.27 -3.41
C ASP A 5 -19.38 4.19 -2.56
N VAL A 6 -18.23 4.00 -3.21
CA VAL A 6 -16.90 3.85 -2.59
C VAL A 6 -15.89 4.72 -3.32
N ILE A 7 -15.08 5.44 -2.57
CA ILE A 7 -13.92 6.19 -3.08
C ILE A 7 -12.66 5.63 -2.43
N VAL A 8 -11.66 5.34 -3.23
CA VAL A 8 -10.31 4.97 -2.75
C VAL A 8 -9.39 6.16 -2.94
N VAL A 9 -8.77 6.62 -1.86
CA VAL A 9 -7.71 7.62 -1.88
C VAL A 9 -6.39 6.92 -1.65
N ASP A 10 -5.54 6.96 -2.66
CA ASP A 10 -4.17 6.44 -2.59
C ASP A 10 -3.20 7.62 -2.55
N GLY A 11 -2.50 7.79 -1.44
CA GLY A 11 -1.49 8.82 -1.29
C GLY A 11 -0.20 8.49 -2.06
N MET A 12 0.69 9.45 -2.19
CA MET A 12 1.97 9.29 -2.90
C MET A 12 2.90 8.21 -2.31
N GLN A 13 2.58 7.66 -1.15
CA GLN A 13 3.35 6.60 -0.49
C GLN A 13 2.94 5.19 -0.95
N GLY A 14 1.94 5.06 -1.82
CA GLY A 14 1.63 3.86 -2.56
C GLY A 14 2.40 3.83 -3.87
N GLY A 15 2.59 2.65 -4.44
CA GLY A 15 3.25 2.53 -5.72
C GLY A 15 3.29 1.10 -6.24
N THR A 16 3.72 0.98 -7.49
CA THR A 16 4.00 -0.29 -8.13
C THR A 16 5.48 -0.40 -8.44
N ALA A 17 5.98 -1.60 -8.62
CA ALA A 17 7.37 -1.87 -8.98
C ALA A 17 7.86 -1.14 -10.26
N ALA A 18 6.95 -0.71 -11.11
CA ALA A 18 7.23 -0.05 -12.38
C ALA A 18 7.11 1.48 -12.33
N THR A 19 6.90 2.06 -11.17
CA THR A 19 6.74 3.52 -11.03
C THR A 19 8.07 4.23 -11.25
N GLN A 20 8.08 5.20 -12.14
CA GLN A 20 9.27 6.04 -12.39
C GLN A 20 9.52 6.97 -11.20
N SER A 21 10.80 7.26 -10.91
CA SER A 21 11.20 8.11 -9.78
C SER A 21 10.52 9.47 -9.74
N VAL A 22 10.29 10.10 -10.90
CA VAL A 22 9.60 11.38 -10.99
C VAL A 22 8.16 11.32 -10.45
N PHE A 23 7.48 10.20 -10.62
CA PHE A 23 6.12 10.03 -10.10
C PHE A 23 6.12 9.68 -8.60
N ILE A 24 7.15 9.00 -8.12
CA ILE A 24 7.30 8.70 -6.70
C ILE A 24 7.52 9.99 -5.90
N GLU A 25 8.40 10.87 -6.39
CA GLU A 25 8.88 12.03 -5.64
C GLU A 25 8.01 13.30 -5.85
N HIS A 26 7.34 13.42 -7.00
CA HIS A 26 6.76 14.71 -7.43
C HIS A 26 5.28 14.67 -7.78
N VAL A 27 4.62 13.53 -7.69
CA VAL A 27 3.19 13.41 -8.02
C VAL A 27 2.40 12.94 -6.80
N GLY A 28 1.38 13.72 -6.45
CA GLY A 28 0.52 13.41 -5.31
C GLY A 28 0.93 14.11 -4.02
N ILE A 29 0.25 13.75 -2.95
CA ILE A 29 0.52 14.24 -1.59
C ILE A 29 0.57 13.07 -0.61
N PRO A 30 1.23 13.22 0.55
CA PRO A 30 1.27 12.19 1.58
C PRO A 30 -0.12 11.73 2.01
N THR A 31 -0.27 10.43 2.23
CA THR A 31 -1.57 9.80 2.54
C THR A 31 -2.32 10.48 3.70
N LEU A 32 -1.64 10.80 4.81
CA LEU A 32 -2.30 11.46 5.94
C LEU A 32 -2.91 12.82 5.57
N ALA A 33 -2.23 13.60 4.74
CA ALA A 33 -2.76 14.87 4.25
C ALA A 33 -3.95 14.66 3.30
N ALA A 34 -3.87 13.64 2.44
CA ALA A 34 -4.92 13.29 1.51
C ALA A 34 -6.22 12.86 2.20
N VAL A 35 -6.10 12.07 3.29
CA VAL A 35 -7.27 11.62 4.08
C VAL A 35 -8.08 12.80 4.58
N ARG A 36 -7.42 13.79 5.21
CA ARG A 36 -8.15 14.94 5.76
C ARG A 36 -8.87 15.73 4.67
N GLN A 37 -8.21 15.99 3.56
CA GLN A 37 -8.82 16.70 2.43
C GLN A 37 -10.01 15.95 1.84
N ALA A 38 -9.92 14.61 1.74
CA ALA A 38 -11.02 13.79 1.24
C ALA A 38 -12.21 13.79 2.20
N VAL A 39 -11.96 13.72 3.51
CA VAL A 39 -13.01 13.78 4.53
C VAL A 39 -13.69 15.14 4.51
N ASP A 40 -12.92 16.24 4.50
CA ASP A 40 -13.48 17.59 4.43
C ASP A 40 -14.37 17.76 3.20
N ALA A 41 -13.91 17.28 2.04
CA ALA A 41 -14.71 17.35 0.82
C ALA A 41 -16.01 16.55 0.89
N LEU A 42 -16.00 15.37 1.54
CA LEU A 42 -17.21 14.57 1.74
C LEU A 42 -18.17 15.24 2.74
N GLU A 43 -17.65 15.89 3.79
CA GLU A 43 -18.42 16.64 4.76
C GLU A 43 -19.09 17.87 4.10
N ASP A 44 -18.32 18.66 3.34
CA ASP A 44 -18.81 19.86 2.62
C ASP A 44 -19.94 19.53 1.62
N MET A 45 -19.87 18.33 1.02
CA MET A 45 -20.90 17.86 0.09
C MET A 45 -22.06 17.12 0.79
N ASN A 46 -22.06 17.00 2.12
CA ASN A 46 -23.00 16.17 2.88
C ASN A 46 -23.05 14.71 2.42
N MET A 47 -21.92 14.16 1.98
CA MET A 47 -21.80 12.80 1.49
C MET A 47 -21.05 11.86 2.49
N LYS A 48 -20.51 12.40 3.56
CA LYS A 48 -19.89 11.61 4.62
C LYS A 48 -20.91 10.65 5.24
N GLY A 49 -20.57 9.36 5.25
CA GLY A 49 -21.49 8.29 5.68
C GLY A 49 -22.44 7.77 4.58
N GLN A 50 -22.53 8.44 3.43
CA GLN A 50 -23.23 7.94 2.25
C GLN A 50 -22.25 7.28 1.27
N VAL A 51 -21.03 7.81 1.17
CA VAL A 51 -19.93 7.26 0.37
C VAL A 51 -18.86 6.75 1.32
N GLN A 52 -18.41 5.53 1.12
CA GLN A 52 -17.34 4.93 1.90
C GLN A 52 -15.98 5.43 1.41
N LEU A 53 -15.12 5.83 2.34
CA LEU A 53 -13.75 6.27 2.06
C LEU A 53 -12.76 5.18 2.45
N ILE A 54 -12.09 4.62 1.47
CA ILE A 54 -10.99 3.67 1.66
C ILE A 54 -9.66 4.41 1.46
N VAL A 55 -8.73 4.23 2.38
CA VAL A 55 -7.41 4.86 2.33
C VAL A 55 -6.34 3.83 2.01
N SER A 56 -5.48 4.15 1.07
CA SER A 56 -4.36 3.33 0.59
C SER A 56 -3.06 4.14 0.56
N GLY A 57 -1.95 3.44 0.52
CA GLY A 57 -0.62 4.04 0.41
C GLY A 57 0.05 4.33 1.75
N GLY A 58 1.16 3.65 2.02
CA GLY A 58 1.97 3.85 3.22
C GLY A 58 1.41 3.30 4.52
N ILE A 59 0.37 2.50 4.49
CA ILE A 59 -0.17 1.82 5.68
C ILE A 59 0.73 0.62 6.01
N ARG A 60 1.47 0.71 7.11
CA ARG A 60 2.49 -0.27 7.49
C ARG A 60 2.22 -0.97 8.80
N THR A 61 1.56 -0.29 9.73
CA THR A 61 1.35 -0.77 11.09
C THR A 61 -0.11 -0.62 11.52
N GLY A 62 -0.51 -1.32 12.58
CA GLY A 62 -1.83 -1.12 13.19
C GLY A 62 -2.06 0.33 13.67
N ALA A 63 -0.99 1.03 14.04
CA ALA A 63 -1.09 2.45 14.40
C ALA A 63 -1.46 3.33 13.19
N ASP A 64 -0.96 3.01 11.99
CA ASP A 64 -1.33 3.74 10.78
C ASP A 64 -2.80 3.49 10.42
N VAL A 65 -3.26 2.25 10.60
CA VAL A 65 -4.69 1.89 10.46
C VAL A 65 -5.54 2.71 11.41
N ALA A 66 -5.18 2.70 12.70
CA ALA A 66 -5.93 3.44 13.72
C ALA A 66 -5.98 4.94 13.44
N LYS A 67 -4.88 5.54 12.98
CA LYS A 67 -4.83 6.95 12.58
C LYS A 67 -5.74 7.23 11.39
N ALA A 68 -5.68 6.42 10.34
CA ALA A 68 -6.52 6.61 9.16
C ALA A 68 -8.02 6.57 9.51
N ILE A 69 -8.44 5.59 10.31
CA ILE A 69 -9.82 5.47 10.79
C ILE A 69 -10.20 6.66 11.69
N ALA A 70 -9.34 7.04 12.62
CA ALA A 70 -9.58 8.20 13.49
C ALA A 70 -9.70 9.53 12.71
N MET A 71 -9.06 9.63 11.56
CA MET A 71 -9.15 10.78 10.66
C MET A 71 -10.39 10.76 9.76
N GLY A 72 -11.17 9.69 9.81
CA GLY A 72 -12.45 9.60 9.10
C GLY A 72 -12.49 8.64 7.92
N ALA A 73 -11.47 7.81 7.71
CA ALA A 73 -11.56 6.71 6.76
C ALA A 73 -12.52 5.63 7.29
N ASP A 74 -13.25 4.99 6.39
CA ASP A 74 -14.13 3.86 6.73
C ASP A 74 -13.38 2.52 6.68
N ALA A 75 -12.33 2.45 5.83
CA ALA A 75 -11.46 1.28 5.71
C ALA A 75 -10.07 1.69 5.22
N VAL A 76 -9.12 0.77 5.32
CA VAL A 76 -7.77 0.91 4.76
C VAL A 76 -7.44 -0.25 3.85
N SER A 77 -6.65 0.02 2.81
CA SER A 77 -6.06 -0.98 1.94
C SER A 77 -4.58 -1.14 2.31
N ILE A 78 -4.17 -2.37 2.60
CA ILE A 78 -2.81 -2.71 2.98
C ILE A 78 -2.22 -3.59 1.89
N GLY A 79 -1.22 -3.10 1.20
CA GLY A 79 -0.53 -3.82 0.13
C GLY A 79 0.88 -4.24 0.55
N GLN A 80 1.82 -3.30 0.46
CA GLN A 80 3.24 -3.55 0.62
C GLN A 80 3.63 -4.17 1.98
N ALA A 81 3.02 -3.72 3.08
CA ALA A 81 3.31 -4.27 4.40
C ALA A 81 2.98 -5.77 4.51
N VAL A 82 1.89 -6.21 3.87
CA VAL A 82 1.52 -7.62 3.81
C VAL A 82 2.50 -8.40 2.93
N LEU A 83 2.87 -7.86 1.78
CA LEU A 83 3.86 -8.49 0.91
C LEU A 83 5.21 -8.65 1.61
N MET A 84 5.67 -7.63 2.31
CA MET A 84 6.91 -7.69 3.10
C MET A 84 6.82 -8.70 4.25
N ALA A 85 5.69 -8.80 4.92
CA ALA A 85 5.47 -9.80 5.96
C ALA A 85 5.49 -11.24 5.40
N LEU A 86 5.13 -11.41 4.13
CA LEU A 86 5.24 -12.69 3.41
C LEU A 86 6.65 -12.97 2.86
N GLY A 87 7.62 -12.08 3.14
CA GLY A 87 8.99 -12.23 2.67
C GLY A 87 9.28 -11.59 1.31
N CYS A 88 8.37 -10.75 0.78
CA CYS A 88 8.65 -9.97 -0.41
C CYS A 88 9.89 -9.10 -0.19
N ASN A 89 10.79 -9.08 -1.16
CA ASN A 89 12.07 -8.37 -1.09
C ASN A 89 13.03 -8.90 0.00
N SER A 90 12.90 -10.14 0.42
CA SER A 90 13.89 -10.78 1.28
C SER A 90 15.19 -11.03 0.50
N GLU A 91 16.33 -10.72 1.10
CA GLU A 91 17.65 -10.95 0.49
C GLU A 91 17.99 -12.43 0.41
N SER A 92 17.40 -13.24 1.28
CA SER A 92 17.60 -14.67 1.31
C SER A 92 16.43 -15.38 1.97
N TYR A 93 16.29 -16.68 1.70
CA TYR A 93 15.39 -17.52 2.47
C TYR A 93 16.02 -18.90 2.73
N VAL A 94 15.45 -19.60 3.68
CA VAL A 94 15.91 -20.94 4.07
C VAL A 94 14.80 -21.95 3.83
N GLN A 95 15.08 -22.96 3.02
CA GLN A 95 14.19 -24.08 2.81
C GLN A 95 14.94 -25.37 3.07
N GLU A 96 14.40 -26.25 3.94
CA GLU A 96 14.99 -27.53 4.31
C GLU A 96 16.45 -27.44 4.79
N GLY A 97 16.82 -26.32 5.45
CA GLY A 97 18.17 -26.08 5.95
C GLY A 97 19.15 -25.55 4.89
N VAL A 98 18.72 -25.37 3.66
CA VAL A 98 19.52 -24.77 2.59
C VAL A 98 19.24 -23.27 2.50
N HIS A 99 20.30 -22.49 2.49
CA HIS A 99 20.23 -21.03 2.26
C HIS A 99 20.24 -20.74 0.77
N TYR A 100 19.24 -20.00 0.32
CA TYR A 100 19.14 -19.48 -1.02
C TYR A 100 19.28 -17.97 -0.95
N SER A 101 20.23 -17.42 -1.65
CA SER A 101 20.48 -15.98 -1.72
C SER A 101 20.23 -15.48 -3.13
N ALA A 102 19.36 -14.48 -3.23
CA ALA A 102 19.16 -13.68 -4.42
C ALA A 102 18.74 -14.41 -5.73
N ILE A 103 18.82 -13.63 -6.79
CA ILE A 103 18.31 -13.91 -8.15
C ILE A 103 18.88 -15.18 -8.77
N GLU A 104 20.09 -15.57 -8.42
CA GLU A 104 20.80 -16.69 -9.02
C GLU A 104 20.20 -18.04 -8.64
N ASP A 105 19.72 -18.15 -7.41
CA ASP A 105 19.10 -19.37 -6.91
C ASP A 105 17.62 -19.48 -7.30
N TYR A 106 17.01 -18.37 -7.67
CA TYR A 106 15.58 -18.29 -8.01
C TYR A 106 15.22 -19.17 -9.20
N ALA A 107 16.09 -19.22 -10.20
CA ALA A 107 15.90 -20.07 -11.38
C ALA A 107 15.99 -21.57 -11.03
N ALA A 108 16.72 -21.94 -9.99
CA ALA A 108 16.91 -23.31 -9.56
C ALA A 108 15.74 -23.86 -8.72
N ILE A 109 15.07 -22.99 -7.97
CA ILE A 109 14.01 -23.36 -7.01
C ILE A 109 12.60 -23.07 -7.52
N GLY A 110 12.46 -22.38 -8.64
CA GLY A 110 11.15 -21.92 -9.14
C GLY A 110 10.55 -20.80 -8.29
N THR A 111 9.24 -20.74 -8.20
CA THR A 111 8.54 -19.77 -7.37
C THR A 111 8.49 -20.22 -5.92
N ALA A 112 9.30 -19.61 -5.06
CA ALA A 112 9.15 -19.79 -3.63
C ALA A 112 8.06 -18.86 -3.08
N PRO A 113 7.17 -19.35 -2.20
CA PRO A 113 6.18 -18.47 -1.54
C PRO A 113 6.87 -17.32 -0.80
N GLY A 114 6.40 -16.11 -1.02
CA GLY A 114 6.90 -14.93 -0.36
C GLY A 114 8.16 -14.30 -0.96
N TYR A 115 8.69 -14.85 -2.03
CA TYR A 115 9.89 -14.33 -2.69
C TYR A 115 9.54 -13.62 -3.99
N CYS A 116 9.74 -12.32 -4.03
CA CYS A 116 9.45 -11.50 -5.20
C CYS A 116 10.57 -10.49 -5.43
N HIS A 117 11.17 -10.53 -6.60
CA HIS A 117 12.25 -9.60 -7.01
C HIS A 117 11.78 -8.43 -7.87
N HIS A 118 10.48 -8.29 -8.08
CA HIS A 118 9.97 -7.29 -9.03
C HIS A 118 9.68 -5.92 -8.40
N CYS A 119 9.66 -5.84 -7.06
CA CYS A 119 9.42 -4.58 -6.36
C CYS A 119 10.74 -3.93 -5.98
N HIS A 120 11.05 -2.81 -6.59
CA HIS A 120 12.21 -1.97 -6.28
C HIS A 120 11.81 -0.79 -5.38
N THR A 121 11.04 -1.05 -4.35
CA THR A 121 10.64 0.00 -3.39
C THR A 121 11.29 -0.21 -2.03
#